data_07d0df06295d695d9ed64eea801aad05
#
_entry.id   07d0df06295d695d9ed64eea801aad05
#
_cell.length_a   1.000
_cell.length_b   1.000
_cell.length_c   1.000
_cell.angle_alpha   90.00
_cell.angle_beta   90.00
_cell.angle_gamma   90.00
#
_symmetry.space_group_name_H-M   'P 1'
#
loop_
_entity.id
_entity.type
_entity.pdbx_description
1 polymer ?
#
loop_
_entity_poly.entity_id
_entity_poly.type
_entity_poly.pdbx_seq_one_letter_code
_entity_poly.pdbx_strand_id
1 'polypeptide(L)'
;AEKIGYQPNAIAQSMRAGKTRTIGLVVIADFTNVFFNRATKGIVDTARALGYQVLIYNTNEDVALEREAITTLIQKRVDGLIVVPSTAEGHEHLIALTRSKTPLVIIDRVLPGVKATTITTDDAMSCEAAVDAAVKAGHRELAFLIATPNAEGFSSRKPLLMNSAIESRVNGFSAGAKKHKKVHSQWLFSDESPDTAVSAVLSLLDSPTRPSIIFTSNNDMAQAVLKAIFDRGLTIGKDISLVTVDDSTWLEAIQPGITVVRRPVDELAQLAVEQLVKQMENPSTRVQSTLLPTELIARGSIAQLS
;
A
#
# COMPACT_ATOMS: atom_id res chain seq x y z
N ALA A 1 17.27 -30.77 -34.40
CA ALA A 1 17.52 -29.69 -33.50
C ALA A 1 17.69 -30.14 -32.05
N GLU A 2 16.89 -31.08 -31.55
CA GLU A 2 16.97 -31.60 -30.16
C GLU A 2 18.28 -32.30 -29.79
N LYS A 3 19.00 -32.88 -30.76
CA LYS A 3 20.26 -33.60 -30.53
C LYS A 3 21.52 -32.75 -30.35
N ILE A 4 21.43 -31.43 -30.51
CA ILE A 4 22.61 -30.52 -30.51
C ILE A 4 22.55 -29.47 -29.39
N GLY A 5 21.60 -29.56 -28.45
CA GLY A 5 21.47 -28.57 -27.37
C GLY A 5 21.23 -27.15 -27.85
N TYR A 6 20.76 -26.96 -29.08
CA TYR A 6 20.48 -25.66 -29.64
C TYR A 6 19.26 -25.02 -28.95
N GLN A 7 19.48 -24.13 -28.01
CA GLN A 7 18.46 -23.23 -27.51
C GLN A 7 18.35 -22.06 -28.48
N PRO A 8 17.17 -21.82 -29.07
CA PRO A 8 16.96 -20.63 -29.89
C PRO A 8 17.35 -19.38 -29.09
N ASN A 9 18.21 -18.56 -29.65
CA ASN A 9 18.64 -17.34 -28.99
C ASN A 9 17.43 -16.40 -28.83
N ALA A 10 16.86 -16.37 -27.59
CA ALA A 10 15.69 -15.57 -27.25
C ALA A 10 15.91 -14.08 -27.58
N ILE A 11 17.17 -13.60 -27.48
CA ILE A 11 17.57 -12.23 -27.85
C ILE A 11 17.38 -12.01 -29.35
N ALA A 12 17.79 -12.98 -30.18
CA ALA A 12 17.63 -12.88 -31.63
C ALA A 12 16.17 -12.97 -32.09
N GLN A 13 15.33 -13.70 -31.36
CA GLN A 13 13.90 -13.76 -31.61
C GLN A 13 13.18 -12.48 -31.18
N SER A 14 13.50 -11.93 -30.01
CA SER A 14 12.94 -10.66 -29.52
C SER A 14 13.35 -9.49 -30.42
N MET A 15 14.57 -9.47 -30.96
CA MET A 15 15.01 -8.45 -31.93
C MET A 15 14.21 -8.49 -33.23
N ARG A 16 13.80 -9.67 -33.70
CA ARG A 16 12.95 -9.81 -34.90
C ARG A 16 11.50 -9.43 -34.64
N ALA A 17 10.99 -9.71 -33.44
CA ALA A 17 9.61 -9.43 -33.05
C ALA A 17 9.41 -7.99 -32.56
N GLY A 18 10.49 -7.27 -32.24
CA GLY A 18 10.44 -5.93 -31.64
C GLY A 18 9.84 -5.92 -30.23
N LYS A 19 9.62 -7.10 -29.61
CA LYS A 19 9.06 -7.28 -28.26
C LYS A 19 9.90 -8.27 -27.46
N THR A 20 10.18 -7.93 -26.21
CA THR A 20 10.98 -8.79 -25.31
C THR A 20 10.11 -9.71 -24.46
N ARG A 21 8.81 -9.50 -24.45
CA ARG A 21 7.85 -10.13 -23.53
C ARG A 21 8.28 -10.01 -22.08
N THR A 22 8.79 -8.84 -21.72
CA THR A 22 9.28 -8.54 -20.39
C THR A 22 8.62 -7.26 -19.86
N ILE A 23 8.07 -7.31 -18.66
CA ILE A 23 7.49 -6.20 -17.94
C ILE A 23 8.47 -5.78 -16.85
N GLY A 24 8.69 -4.47 -16.69
CA GLY A 24 9.37 -3.91 -15.53
C GLY A 24 8.38 -3.62 -14.41
N LEU A 25 8.71 -4.06 -13.20
CA LEU A 25 7.95 -3.76 -11.99
C LEU A 25 8.85 -3.00 -11.01
N VAL A 26 8.43 -1.80 -10.64
CA VAL A 26 9.12 -0.96 -9.65
C VAL A 26 8.25 -0.90 -8.40
N VAL A 27 8.78 -1.39 -7.29
CA VAL A 27 8.10 -1.42 -5.97
C VAL A 27 8.89 -0.63 -4.93
N ILE A 28 8.22 -0.19 -3.88
CA ILE A 28 8.78 0.75 -2.89
C ILE A 28 9.19 0.11 -1.57
N ALA A 29 8.73 -1.10 -1.28
CA ALA A 29 8.99 -1.78 -0.03
C ALA A 29 9.62 -3.15 -0.26
N ASP A 30 10.28 -3.63 0.76
CA ASP A 30 10.83 -4.97 0.77
C ASP A 30 9.72 -6.04 0.75
N PHE A 31 10.13 -7.29 0.58
CA PHE A 31 9.20 -8.42 0.49
C PHE A 31 8.57 -8.80 1.83
N THR A 32 8.85 -8.09 2.93
CA THR A 32 8.19 -8.28 4.23
C THR A 32 6.86 -7.55 4.30
N ASN A 33 6.68 -6.45 3.56
CA ASN A 33 5.43 -5.72 3.50
C ASN A 33 4.34 -6.55 2.80
N VAL A 34 3.29 -6.88 3.54
CA VAL A 34 2.23 -7.82 3.12
C VAL A 34 1.53 -7.37 1.83
N PHE A 35 1.22 -6.08 1.71
CA PHE A 35 0.53 -5.55 0.53
C PHE A 35 1.41 -5.65 -0.73
N PHE A 36 2.64 -5.13 -0.66
CA PHE A 36 3.53 -5.12 -1.83
C PHE A 36 4.00 -6.52 -2.22
N ASN A 37 4.22 -7.40 -1.23
CA ASN A 37 4.52 -8.80 -1.51
C ASN A 37 3.38 -9.50 -2.26
N ARG A 38 2.14 -9.36 -1.79
CA ARG A 38 0.96 -9.94 -2.43
C ARG A 38 0.71 -9.35 -3.82
N ALA A 39 0.82 -8.02 -3.97
CA ALA A 39 0.71 -7.34 -5.25
C ALA A 39 1.78 -7.83 -6.25
N THR A 40 3.04 -7.91 -5.81
CA THR A 40 4.15 -8.43 -6.63
C THR A 40 3.88 -9.85 -7.09
N LYS A 41 3.45 -10.73 -6.18
CA LYS A 41 3.07 -12.11 -6.51
C LYS A 41 1.96 -12.14 -7.56
N GLY A 42 0.88 -11.40 -7.36
CA GLY A 42 -0.25 -11.34 -8.28
C GLY A 42 0.16 -10.82 -9.67
N ILE A 43 1.01 -9.79 -9.73
CA ILE A 43 1.55 -9.24 -10.99
C ILE A 43 2.40 -10.30 -11.70
N VAL A 44 3.31 -10.97 -11.00
CA VAL A 44 4.18 -12.01 -11.59
C VAL A 44 3.36 -13.19 -12.12
N ASP A 45 2.38 -13.66 -11.36
CA ASP A 45 1.55 -14.80 -11.76
C ASP A 45 0.66 -14.44 -12.97
N THR A 46 0.04 -13.26 -12.97
CA THR A 46 -0.77 -12.77 -14.10
C THR A 46 0.07 -12.54 -15.35
N ALA A 47 1.24 -11.91 -15.21
CA ALA A 47 2.16 -11.70 -16.33
C ALA A 47 2.60 -13.03 -16.94
N ARG A 48 2.96 -14.01 -16.11
CA ARG A 48 3.35 -15.36 -16.55
C ARG A 48 2.21 -16.05 -17.31
N ALA A 49 0.98 -15.96 -16.82
CA ALA A 49 -0.20 -16.52 -17.50
C ALA A 49 -0.42 -15.91 -18.90
N LEU A 50 -0.04 -14.65 -19.11
CA LEU A 50 -0.10 -13.93 -20.38
C LEU A 50 1.18 -14.07 -21.22
N GLY A 51 2.17 -14.87 -20.78
CA GLY A 51 3.41 -15.15 -21.49
C GLY A 51 4.47 -14.05 -21.37
N TYR A 52 4.41 -13.26 -20.29
CA TYR A 52 5.41 -12.22 -19.97
C TYR A 52 6.27 -12.64 -18.77
N GLN A 53 7.52 -12.20 -18.78
CA GLN A 53 8.42 -12.23 -17.61
C GLN A 53 8.38 -10.89 -16.90
N VAL A 54 8.77 -10.86 -15.61
CA VAL A 54 8.80 -9.64 -14.81
C VAL A 54 10.20 -9.42 -14.26
N LEU A 55 10.77 -8.24 -14.51
CA LEU A 55 11.97 -7.74 -13.84
C LEU A 55 11.54 -6.80 -12.72
N ILE A 56 11.96 -7.11 -11.49
CA ILE A 56 11.53 -6.39 -10.29
C ILE A 56 12.69 -5.55 -9.76
N TYR A 57 12.41 -4.28 -9.44
CA TYR A 57 13.29 -3.38 -8.71
C TYR A 57 12.59 -2.86 -7.47
N ASN A 58 13.27 -2.93 -6.33
CA ASN A 58 12.84 -2.28 -5.09
C ASN A 58 13.57 -0.95 -4.92
N THR A 59 12.83 0.09 -4.58
CA THR A 59 13.35 1.45 -4.44
C THR A 59 13.45 1.92 -2.98
N ASN A 60 12.90 1.17 -2.03
CA ASN A 60 12.84 1.54 -0.61
C ASN A 60 12.36 2.99 -0.39
N GLU A 61 11.32 3.42 -1.10
CA GLU A 61 10.78 4.80 -1.08
C GLU A 61 11.77 5.89 -1.54
N ASP A 62 12.91 5.54 -2.15
CA ASP A 62 13.89 6.49 -2.65
C ASP A 62 13.63 6.86 -4.12
N VAL A 63 13.37 8.15 -4.38
CA VAL A 63 13.12 8.69 -5.73
C VAL A 63 14.34 8.57 -6.64
N ALA A 64 15.56 8.65 -6.09
CA ALA A 64 16.76 8.51 -6.92
C ALA A 64 16.92 7.06 -7.39
N LEU A 65 16.67 6.08 -6.51
CA LEU A 65 16.64 4.67 -6.86
C LEU A 65 15.48 4.35 -7.83
N GLU A 66 14.32 4.98 -7.68
CA GLU A 66 13.21 4.83 -8.63
C GLU A 66 13.60 5.28 -10.04
N ARG A 67 14.25 6.44 -10.15
CA ARG A 67 14.75 6.97 -11.44
C ARG A 67 15.79 6.05 -12.06
N GLU A 68 16.71 5.52 -11.27
CA GLU A 68 17.74 4.57 -11.72
C GLU A 68 17.10 3.25 -12.19
N ALA A 69 16.17 2.71 -11.41
CA ALA A 69 15.43 1.48 -11.73
C ALA A 69 14.69 1.60 -13.08
N ILE A 70 13.94 2.69 -13.27
CA ILE A 70 13.22 2.95 -14.52
C ILE A 70 14.19 3.07 -15.70
N THR A 71 15.29 3.80 -15.55
CA THR A 71 16.30 3.94 -16.58
C THR A 71 16.90 2.59 -16.96
N THR A 72 17.24 1.78 -15.96
CA THR A 72 17.79 0.43 -16.17
C THR A 72 16.80 -0.48 -16.89
N LEU A 73 15.53 -0.48 -16.48
CA LEU A 73 14.48 -1.28 -17.11
C LEU A 73 14.27 -0.91 -18.57
N ILE A 74 14.28 0.39 -18.89
CA ILE A 74 14.22 0.89 -20.28
C ILE A 74 15.43 0.40 -21.09
N GLN A 75 16.65 0.48 -20.53
CA GLN A 75 17.87 -0.04 -21.18
C GLN A 75 17.81 -1.56 -21.40
N LYS A 76 17.15 -2.30 -20.50
CA LYS A 76 16.86 -3.73 -20.66
C LYS A 76 15.73 -4.01 -21.65
N ARG A 77 15.15 -2.97 -22.28
CA ARG A 77 14.10 -3.05 -23.29
C ARG A 77 12.84 -3.78 -22.80
N VAL A 78 12.41 -3.51 -21.56
CA VAL A 78 11.08 -3.97 -21.13
C VAL A 78 10.00 -3.37 -22.03
N ASP A 79 8.95 -4.13 -22.30
CA ASP A 79 7.86 -3.72 -23.19
C ASP A 79 6.90 -2.71 -22.51
N GLY A 80 6.91 -2.65 -21.19
CA GLY A 80 6.12 -1.72 -20.38
C GLY A 80 6.48 -1.78 -18.90
N LEU A 81 5.95 -0.84 -18.13
CA LEU A 81 6.28 -0.65 -16.73
C LEU A 81 5.01 -0.63 -15.86
N ILE A 82 5.07 -1.31 -14.71
CA ILE A 82 4.17 -1.12 -13.57
C ILE A 82 5.00 -0.47 -12.47
N VAL A 83 4.52 0.65 -11.91
CA VAL A 83 5.26 1.43 -10.93
C VAL A 83 4.39 1.72 -9.71
N VAL A 84 4.92 1.44 -8.53
CA VAL A 84 4.47 2.03 -7.28
C VAL A 84 5.37 3.23 -7.02
N PRO A 85 4.87 4.47 -7.11
CA PRO A 85 5.74 5.65 -6.97
C PRO A 85 6.27 5.81 -5.54
N SER A 86 7.53 6.18 -5.41
CA SER A 86 8.22 6.30 -4.11
C SER A 86 7.65 7.43 -3.25
N THR A 87 7.38 8.60 -3.80
CA THR A 87 6.86 9.75 -3.05
C THR A 87 5.82 10.53 -3.85
N ALA A 88 5.18 11.53 -3.19
CA ALA A 88 4.27 12.45 -3.84
C ALA A 88 5.00 13.55 -4.66
N GLU A 89 6.29 13.74 -4.45
CA GLU A 89 7.11 14.78 -5.08
C GLU A 89 8.31 14.18 -5.82
N GLY A 90 8.96 14.94 -6.69
CA GLY A 90 10.17 14.51 -7.39
C GLY A 90 9.94 13.50 -8.53
N HIS A 91 8.73 13.44 -9.10
CA HIS A 91 8.31 12.46 -10.11
C HIS A 91 8.40 12.97 -11.57
N GLU A 92 9.24 13.97 -11.85
CA GLU A 92 9.42 14.52 -13.20
C GLU A 92 9.85 13.45 -14.21
N HIS A 93 10.58 12.44 -13.76
CA HIS A 93 11.00 11.31 -14.59
C HIS A 93 9.80 10.46 -15.05
N LEU A 94 8.76 10.28 -14.22
CA LEU A 94 7.52 9.62 -14.62
C LEU A 94 6.72 10.48 -15.59
N ILE A 95 6.69 11.81 -15.41
CA ILE A 95 6.09 12.72 -16.38
C ILE A 95 6.82 12.62 -17.74
N ALA A 96 8.15 12.59 -17.73
CA ALA A 96 8.95 12.42 -18.95
C ALA A 96 8.66 11.07 -19.63
N LEU A 97 8.50 10.00 -18.84
CA LEU A 97 8.18 8.67 -19.33
C LEU A 97 6.83 8.63 -20.06
N THR A 98 5.81 9.33 -19.55
CA THR A 98 4.50 9.40 -20.24
C THR A 98 4.56 10.09 -21.60
N ARG A 99 5.56 10.96 -21.82
CA ARG A 99 5.81 11.62 -23.11
C ARG A 99 6.54 10.72 -24.10
N SER A 100 7.31 9.74 -23.62
CA SER A 100 8.07 8.81 -24.45
C SER A 100 7.21 7.70 -25.09
N LYS A 101 5.90 7.65 -24.81
CA LYS A 101 4.96 6.60 -25.22
C LYS A 101 5.30 5.21 -24.70
N THR A 102 6.12 5.08 -23.66
CA THR A 102 6.35 3.81 -22.97
C THR A 102 5.09 3.42 -22.22
N PRO A 103 4.51 2.23 -22.42
CA PRO A 103 3.38 1.75 -21.67
C PRO A 103 3.64 1.80 -20.17
N LEU A 104 2.77 2.48 -19.41
CA LEU A 104 2.94 2.72 -17.99
C LEU A 104 1.61 2.56 -17.24
N VAL A 105 1.64 1.76 -16.19
CA VAL A 105 0.57 1.66 -15.20
C VAL A 105 1.14 2.02 -13.83
N ILE A 106 0.46 2.92 -13.13
CA ILE A 106 0.75 3.30 -11.75
C ILE A 106 -0.24 2.59 -10.84
N ILE A 107 0.23 2.03 -9.75
CA ILE A 107 -0.62 1.37 -8.76
C ILE A 107 -0.42 1.97 -7.36
N ASP A 108 -1.44 1.80 -6.50
CA ASP A 108 -1.49 2.22 -5.09
C ASP A 108 -1.53 3.73 -4.87
N ARG A 109 -0.82 4.52 -5.66
CA ARG A 109 -0.67 5.97 -5.43
C ARG A 109 -1.08 6.78 -6.66
N VAL A 110 -1.63 7.97 -6.41
CA VAL A 110 -1.93 8.97 -7.45
C VAL A 110 -0.84 10.02 -7.44
N LEU A 111 -0.34 10.38 -8.61
CA LEU A 111 0.65 11.44 -8.77
C LEU A 111 0.07 12.60 -9.57
N PRO A 112 0.04 13.82 -9.01
CA PRO A 112 -0.40 15.01 -9.74
C PRO A 112 0.46 15.23 -11.00
N GLY A 113 -0.19 15.47 -12.14
CA GLY A 113 0.49 15.78 -13.41
C GLY A 113 1.01 14.58 -14.21
N VAL A 114 1.02 13.36 -13.66
CA VAL A 114 1.40 12.14 -14.38
C VAL A 114 0.19 11.57 -15.11
N LYS A 115 0.23 11.59 -16.44
CA LYS A 115 -0.84 11.07 -17.30
C LYS A 115 -0.60 9.59 -17.63
N ALA A 116 -0.85 8.72 -16.68
CA ALA A 116 -0.73 7.26 -16.82
C ALA A 116 -2.01 6.56 -16.35
N THR A 117 -2.23 5.34 -16.81
CA THR A 117 -3.27 4.49 -16.21
C THR A 117 -2.94 4.26 -14.75
N THR A 118 -3.91 4.52 -13.86
CA THR A 118 -3.71 4.46 -12.43
C THR A 118 -4.77 3.54 -11.80
N ILE A 119 -4.34 2.64 -10.93
CA ILE A 119 -5.22 1.73 -10.21
C ILE A 119 -4.95 1.89 -8.72
N THR A 120 -5.95 2.34 -7.99
CA THR A 120 -5.89 2.60 -6.54
C THR A 120 -7.06 1.98 -5.82
N THR A 121 -7.06 2.07 -4.49
CA THR A 121 -8.13 1.55 -3.63
C THR A 121 -8.84 2.68 -2.87
N ASP A 122 -10.15 2.54 -2.64
CA ASP A 122 -10.95 3.49 -1.85
C ASP A 122 -10.80 3.21 -0.35
N ASP A 123 -9.63 3.51 0.17
CA ASP A 123 -9.32 3.30 1.58
C ASP A 123 -10.14 4.25 2.49
N ALA A 124 -10.53 5.43 1.97
CA ALA A 124 -11.25 6.43 2.75
C ALA A 124 -12.61 5.91 3.22
N MET A 125 -13.37 5.29 2.32
CA MET A 125 -14.70 4.76 2.63
C MET A 125 -14.67 3.72 3.75
N SER A 126 -13.75 2.76 3.67
CA SER A 126 -13.66 1.69 4.68
C SER A 126 -12.99 2.14 5.98
N CYS A 127 -12.07 3.11 5.95
CA CYS A 127 -11.53 3.73 7.17
C CYS A 127 -12.63 4.52 7.91
N GLU A 128 -13.48 5.24 7.17
CA GLU A 128 -14.63 5.93 7.75
C GLU A 128 -15.62 4.93 8.38
N ALA A 129 -15.95 3.84 7.69
CA ALA A 129 -16.79 2.78 8.21
C ALA A 129 -16.20 2.10 9.46
N ALA A 130 -14.88 1.96 9.53
CA ALA A 130 -14.20 1.42 10.70
C ALA A 130 -14.31 2.35 11.92
N VAL A 131 -14.25 3.66 11.73
CA VAL A 131 -14.51 4.64 12.79
C VAL A 131 -15.98 4.58 13.23
N ASP A 132 -16.92 4.51 12.29
CA ASP A 132 -18.34 4.38 12.61
C ASP A 132 -18.61 3.12 13.44
N ALA A 133 -17.96 1.98 13.13
CA ALA A 133 -18.05 0.74 13.89
C ALA A 133 -17.47 0.90 15.31
N ALA A 134 -16.33 1.56 15.46
CA ALA A 134 -15.72 1.84 16.76
C ALA A 134 -16.61 2.74 17.63
N VAL A 135 -17.16 3.80 17.05
CA VAL A 135 -18.06 4.72 17.77
C VAL A 135 -19.37 4.04 18.17
N LYS A 136 -19.90 3.16 17.33
CA LYS A 136 -21.07 2.33 17.64
C LYS A 136 -20.80 1.36 18.80
N ALA A 137 -19.56 0.87 18.91
CA ALA A 137 -19.08 0.04 20.00
C ALA A 137 -18.80 0.82 21.31
N GLY A 138 -19.01 2.14 21.34
CA GLY A 138 -18.84 2.99 22.51
C GLY A 138 -17.52 3.76 22.58
N HIS A 139 -16.59 3.56 21.65
CA HIS A 139 -15.30 4.27 21.64
C HIS A 139 -15.48 5.77 21.38
N ARG A 140 -14.73 6.58 22.13
CA ARG A 140 -14.72 8.06 21.99
C ARG A 140 -13.32 8.64 21.93
N GLU A 141 -12.33 7.97 22.48
CA GLU A 141 -10.91 8.34 22.45
C GLU A 141 -10.20 7.45 21.41
N LEU A 142 -9.91 8.00 20.24
CA LEU A 142 -9.36 7.31 19.09
C LEU A 142 -7.94 7.80 18.81
N ALA A 143 -7.05 6.88 18.42
CA ALA A 143 -5.74 7.25 17.88
C ALA A 143 -5.53 6.60 16.52
N PHE A 144 -4.78 7.26 15.63
CA PHE A 144 -4.33 6.69 14.37
C PHE A 144 -2.81 6.74 14.29
N LEU A 145 -2.17 5.57 14.30
CA LEU A 145 -0.73 5.42 14.09
C LEU A 145 -0.46 5.30 12.59
N ILE A 146 0.35 6.21 12.10
CA ILE A 146 0.64 6.39 10.67
C ILE A 146 2.13 6.17 10.44
N ALA A 147 2.46 5.26 9.51
CA ALA A 147 3.79 5.13 8.96
C ALA A 147 4.06 6.30 8.01
N THR A 148 5.13 7.04 8.26
CA THR A 148 5.56 8.14 7.39
C THR A 148 7.04 8.40 7.56
N PRO A 149 7.82 8.48 6.48
CA PRO A 149 9.22 8.84 6.58
C PRO A 149 9.36 10.25 7.17
N ASN A 150 10.35 10.44 8.01
CA ASN A 150 10.75 11.73 8.60
C ASN A 150 9.75 12.41 9.56
N ALA A 151 8.78 11.69 10.11
CA ALA A 151 7.93 12.24 11.16
C ALA A 151 7.92 11.33 12.38
N GLU A 152 8.22 11.89 13.55
CA GLU A 152 8.24 11.18 14.82
C GLU A 152 7.29 11.85 15.83
N GLY A 153 6.64 11.02 16.65
CA GLY A 153 5.91 11.43 17.83
C GLY A 153 4.46 11.84 17.59
N PHE A 154 3.91 12.52 18.58
CA PHE A 154 2.52 12.98 18.56
C PHE A 154 2.38 14.30 17.81
N SER A 155 1.37 14.39 16.97
CA SER A 155 0.98 15.66 16.37
C SER A 155 -0.53 15.80 16.35
N SER A 156 -1.03 17.00 16.64
CA SER A 156 -2.40 17.37 16.35
C SER A 156 -2.58 17.87 14.91
N ARG A 157 -1.51 17.96 14.14
CA ARG A 157 -1.52 18.47 12.76
C ARG A 157 -1.23 17.33 11.79
N LYS A 158 -1.96 17.32 10.68
CA LYS A 158 -1.73 16.44 9.53
C LYS A 158 -0.33 16.70 8.95
N PRO A 159 0.51 15.68 8.69
CA PRO A 159 1.81 15.89 8.07
C PRO A 159 1.66 16.47 6.66
N LEU A 160 2.62 17.31 6.25
CA LEU A 160 2.60 18.01 4.96
C LEU A 160 2.92 17.08 3.77
N LEU A 161 3.65 15.99 4.01
CA LEU A 161 4.14 15.08 2.97
C LEU A 161 3.61 13.66 3.22
N MET A 162 2.39 13.41 2.76
CA MET A 162 1.82 12.08 2.73
C MET A 162 1.64 11.64 1.27
N ASN A 163 1.88 10.36 0.98
CA ASN A 163 1.42 9.78 -0.28
C ASN A 163 -0.11 9.66 -0.28
N SER A 164 -0.69 9.58 -1.48
CA SER A 164 -2.16 9.60 -1.64
C SER A 164 -2.88 8.44 -0.97
N ALA A 165 -2.24 7.27 -0.82
CA ALA A 165 -2.84 6.13 -0.12
C ALA A 165 -2.98 6.40 1.39
N ILE A 166 -1.93 6.89 2.04
CA ILE A 166 -1.98 7.33 3.44
C ILE A 166 -2.95 8.49 3.61
N GLU A 167 -2.94 9.46 2.67
CA GLU A 167 -3.87 10.58 2.70
C GLU A 167 -5.34 10.13 2.64
N SER A 168 -5.66 9.14 1.80
CA SER A 168 -7.00 8.54 1.71
C SER A 168 -7.44 7.96 3.06
N ARG A 169 -6.59 7.16 3.72
CA ARG A 169 -6.85 6.57 5.04
C ARG A 169 -7.08 7.63 6.11
N VAL A 170 -6.21 8.63 6.15
CA VAL A 170 -6.31 9.77 7.09
C VAL A 170 -7.59 10.56 6.87
N ASN A 171 -7.97 10.80 5.62
CA ASN A 171 -9.20 11.52 5.29
C ASN A 171 -10.44 10.72 5.72
N GLY A 172 -10.47 9.41 5.49
CA GLY A 172 -11.56 8.54 5.93
C GLY A 172 -11.69 8.51 7.46
N PHE A 173 -10.58 8.32 8.17
CA PHE A 173 -10.57 8.37 9.63
C PHE A 173 -11.06 9.73 10.16
N SER A 174 -10.57 10.85 9.59
CA SER A 174 -10.99 12.20 9.97
C SER A 174 -12.48 12.45 9.70
N ALA A 175 -12.98 11.99 8.55
CA ALA A 175 -14.38 12.14 8.19
C ALA A 175 -15.28 11.37 9.16
N GLY A 176 -14.93 10.11 9.46
CA GLY A 176 -15.64 9.30 10.46
C GLY A 176 -15.64 9.95 11.84
N ALA A 177 -14.48 10.40 12.33
CA ALA A 177 -14.40 11.06 13.64
C ALA A 177 -15.25 12.35 13.72
N LYS A 178 -15.25 13.17 12.68
CA LYS A 178 -16.01 14.43 12.61
C LYS A 178 -17.53 14.25 12.57
N LYS A 179 -18.04 13.11 12.09
CA LYS A 179 -19.47 12.81 12.07
C LYS A 179 -20.07 12.67 13.47
N HIS A 180 -19.25 12.32 14.45
CA HIS A 180 -19.71 11.98 15.78
C HIS A 180 -19.33 13.04 16.81
N LYS A 181 -20.32 13.57 17.51
CA LYS A 181 -20.10 14.48 18.64
C LYS A 181 -19.38 13.75 19.78
N LYS A 182 -18.52 14.44 20.51
CA LYS A 182 -17.75 13.92 21.65
C LYS A 182 -16.73 12.81 21.29
N VAL A 183 -16.33 12.70 20.06
CA VAL A 183 -15.21 11.86 19.63
C VAL A 183 -13.95 12.72 19.61
N HIS A 184 -12.92 12.26 20.31
CA HIS A 184 -11.59 12.84 20.31
C HIS A 184 -10.66 11.95 19.49
N SER A 185 -9.96 12.54 18.55
CA SER A 185 -9.03 11.81 17.69
C SER A 185 -7.65 12.43 17.78
N GLN A 186 -6.62 11.59 17.85
CA GLN A 186 -5.23 12.01 17.89
C GLN A 186 -4.42 11.24 16.84
N TRP A 187 -3.33 11.84 16.40
CA TRP A 187 -2.43 11.30 15.40
C TRP A 187 -1.12 10.94 16.05
N LEU A 188 -0.61 9.78 15.71
CA LEU A 188 0.71 9.32 16.08
C LEU A 188 1.47 8.99 14.80
N PHE A 189 2.65 9.57 14.66
CA PHE A 189 3.51 9.36 13.50
C PHE A 189 4.74 8.57 13.93
N SER A 190 5.13 7.62 13.10
CA SER A 190 6.38 6.90 13.26
C SER A 190 7.02 6.71 11.89
N ASP A 191 8.35 6.72 11.85
CA ASP A 191 9.07 6.13 10.75
C ASP A 191 8.68 4.64 10.66
N GLU A 192 9.10 3.96 9.61
CA GLU A 192 8.80 2.54 9.42
C GLU A 192 9.65 1.63 10.33
N SER A 193 10.49 2.20 11.20
CA SER A 193 11.28 1.44 12.18
C SER A 193 10.36 0.83 13.25
N PRO A 194 10.39 -0.49 13.43
CA PRO A 194 9.57 -1.16 14.44
C PRO A 194 9.81 -0.65 15.87
N ASP A 195 11.06 -0.35 16.22
CA ASP A 195 11.41 0.10 17.58
C ASP A 195 10.89 1.51 17.88
N THR A 196 10.97 2.42 16.91
CA THR A 196 10.41 3.77 17.02
C THR A 196 8.90 3.71 17.17
N ALA A 197 8.22 2.90 16.34
CA ALA A 197 6.77 2.73 16.41
C ALA A 197 6.32 2.14 17.75
N VAL A 198 7.01 1.09 18.25
CA VAL A 198 6.71 0.50 19.57
C VAL A 198 6.87 1.52 20.67
N SER A 199 7.98 2.28 20.68
CA SER A 199 8.25 3.30 21.71
C SER A 199 7.19 4.41 21.72
N ALA A 200 6.75 4.85 20.53
CA ALA A 200 5.70 5.83 20.39
C ALA A 200 4.36 5.30 20.94
N VAL A 201 3.99 4.05 20.64
CA VAL A 201 2.76 3.43 21.15
C VAL A 201 2.84 3.23 22.66
N LEU A 202 3.96 2.80 23.21
CA LEU A 202 4.13 2.68 24.67
C LEU A 202 3.90 4.03 25.36
N SER A 203 4.46 5.11 24.84
CA SER A 203 4.24 6.47 25.33
C SER A 203 2.76 6.89 25.25
N LEU A 204 2.05 6.49 24.17
CA LEU A 204 0.63 6.72 23.99
C LEU A 204 -0.21 5.95 25.04
N LEU A 205 0.12 4.69 25.30
CA LEU A 205 -0.58 3.84 26.26
C LEU A 205 -0.42 4.33 27.72
N ASP A 206 0.71 4.97 28.01
CA ASP A 206 1.04 5.53 29.35
C ASP A 206 0.49 6.97 29.51
N SER A 207 -0.07 7.57 28.47
CA SER A 207 -0.53 8.95 28.45
C SER A 207 -1.83 9.14 29.22
N PRO A 208 -2.07 10.31 29.85
CA PRO A 208 -3.36 10.65 30.43
C PRO A 208 -4.53 10.67 29.42
N THR A 209 -4.22 10.85 28.14
CA THR A 209 -5.16 10.83 27.01
C THR A 209 -5.12 9.51 26.25
N ARG A 210 -4.86 8.40 26.98
CA ARG A 210 -4.81 7.06 26.40
C ARG A 210 -6.07 6.78 25.58
N PRO A 211 -5.92 6.39 24.31
CA PRO A 211 -7.07 6.02 23.48
C PRO A 211 -7.66 4.69 23.93
N SER A 212 -8.95 4.48 23.67
CA SER A 212 -9.62 3.18 23.85
C SER A 212 -9.50 2.29 22.61
N ILE A 213 -9.14 2.89 21.47
CA ILE A 213 -8.92 2.18 20.21
C ILE A 213 -7.79 2.84 19.42
N ILE A 214 -6.93 2.01 18.81
CA ILE A 214 -5.87 2.44 17.91
C ILE A 214 -6.17 1.93 16.50
N PHE A 215 -6.11 2.82 15.52
CA PHE A 215 -6.10 2.50 14.10
C PHE A 215 -4.66 2.53 13.61
N THR A 216 -4.32 1.68 12.63
CA THR A 216 -2.98 1.68 12.04
C THR A 216 -3.04 1.76 10.52
N SER A 217 -2.05 2.44 9.94
CA SER A 217 -2.02 2.69 8.49
C SER A 217 -1.63 1.47 7.66
N ASN A 218 -0.97 0.47 8.26
CA ASN A 218 -0.54 -0.76 7.61
C ASN A 218 -0.26 -1.87 8.64
N ASN A 219 0.15 -3.04 8.15
CA ASN A 219 0.48 -4.21 8.97
C ASN A 219 1.68 -4.00 9.89
N ASP A 220 2.71 -3.25 9.47
CA ASP A 220 3.91 -3.05 10.25
C ASP A 220 3.60 -2.21 11.49
N MET A 221 2.79 -1.17 11.32
CA MET A 221 2.26 -0.38 12.43
C MET A 221 1.36 -1.20 13.37
N ALA A 222 0.58 -2.15 12.80
CA ALA A 222 -0.22 -3.04 13.63
C ALA A 222 0.64 -3.99 14.49
N GLN A 223 1.75 -4.49 13.96
CA GLN A 223 2.71 -5.30 14.72
C GLN A 223 3.32 -4.50 15.86
N ALA A 224 3.70 -3.25 15.62
CA ALA A 224 4.23 -2.37 16.67
C ALA A 224 3.20 -2.12 17.79
N VAL A 225 1.93 -1.88 17.43
CA VAL A 225 0.84 -1.72 18.39
C VAL A 225 0.65 -3.01 19.20
N LEU A 226 0.62 -4.17 18.56
CA LEU A 226 0.47 -5.45 19.23
C LEU A 226 1.60 -5.71 20.21
N LYS A 227 2.85 -5.46 19.79
CA LYS A 227 4.01 -5.62 20.68
C LYS A 227 3.89 -4.71 21.90
N ALA A 228 3.55 -3.44 21.73
CA ALA A 228 3.39 -2.50 22.84
C ALA A 228 2.26 -2.90 23.80
N ILE A 229 1.13 -3.41 23.26
CA ILE A 229 0.00 -3.93 24.03
C ILE A 229 0.44 -5.12 24.90
N PHE A 230 1.16 -6.08 24.31
CA PHE A 230 1.65 -7.26 25.02
C PHE A 230 2.73 -6.90 26.05
N ASP A 231 3.63 -5.98 25.73
CA ASP A 231 4.67 -5.50 26.67
C ASP A 231 4.04 -4.83 27.92
N ARG A 232 2.83 -4.29 27.82
CA ARG A 232 2.04 -3.75 28.95
C ARG A 232 1.10 -4.76 29.61
N GLY A 233 1.09 -6.01 29.15
CA GLY A 233 0.17 -7.03 29.68
C GLY A 233 -1.30 -6.74 29.38
N LEU A 234 -1.60 -5.93 28.38
CA LEU A 234 -2.95 -5.56 27.98
C LEU A 234 -3.54 -6.59 27.02
N THR A 235 -4.87 -6.70 27.02
CA THR A 235 -5.64 -7.63 26.19
C THR A 235 -6.37 -6.86 25.09
N ILE A 236 -6.15 -7.28 23.82
CA ILE A 236 -6.86 -6.73 22.66
C ILE A 236 -8.34 -7.09 22.73
N GLY A 237 -9.21 -6.15 22.37
CA GLY A 237 -10.66 -6.37 22.41
C GLY A 237 -11.25 -6.36 23.82
N LYS A 238 -10.45 -6.04 24.83
CA LYS A 238 -10.87 -5.86 26.21
C LYS A 238 -10.31 -4.56 26.80
N ASP A 239 -8.99 -4.45 26.92
CA ASP A 239 -8.33 -3.29 27.54
C ASP A 239 -8.04 -2.19 26.52
N ILE A 240 -7.89 -2.58 25.25
CA ILE A 240 -7.68 -1.69 24.12
C ILE A 240 -8.17 -2.38 22.85
N SER A 241 -8.68 -1.59 21.91
CA SER A 241 -9.12 -2.07 20.60
C SER A 241 -8.11 -1.72 19.51
N LEU A 242 -8.11 -2.51 18.43
CA LEU A 242 -7.21 -2.33 17.29
C LEU A 242 -7.94 -2.55 15.97
N VAL A 243 -7.72 -1.64 15.02
CA VAL A 243 -8.09 -1.77 13.60
C VAL A 243 -6.87 -1.48 12.75
N THR A 244 -6.66 -2.25 11.70
CA THR A 244 -5.55 -2.01 10.75
C THR A 244 -6.01 -1.98 9.30
N VAL A 245 -5.17 -1.43 8.44
CA VAL A 245 -5.31 -1.57 6.99
C VAL A 245 -4.42 -2.73 6.52
N ASP A 246 -4.85 -3.40 5.46
CA ASP A 246 -4.31 -4.61 4.88
C ASP A 246 -4.54 -5.88 5.71
N ASP A 247 -5.23 -6.84 5.08
CA ASP A 247 -5.51 -8.13 5.69
C ASP A 247 -4.37 -9.13 5.45
N SER A 248 -4.10 -9.92 6.49
CA SER A 248 -3.12 -11.00 6.44
C SER A 248 -3.52 -12.15 7.36
N THR A 249 -3.00 -13.35 7.08
CA THR A 249 -3.34 -14.57 7.81
C THR A 249 -3.00 -14.50 9.30
N TRP A 250 -1.95 -13.78 9.68
CA TRP A 250 -1.56 -13.64 11.08
C TRP A 250 -2.54 -12.78 11.89
N LEU A 251 -3.22 -11.80 11.26
CA LEU A 251 -4.26 -10.97 11.90
C LEU A 251 -5.51 -11.78 12.26
N GLU A 252 -5.79 -12.82 11.49
CA GLU A 252 -6.87 -13.75 11.79
C GLU A 252 -6.47 -14.77 12.85
N ALA A 253 -5.21 -15.19 12.87
CA ALA A 253 -4.70 -16.18 13.81
C ALA A 253 -4.54 -15.66 15.24
N ILE A 254 -4.39 -14.36 15.44
CA ILE A 254 -4.37 -13.74 16.76
C ILE A 254 -5.77 -13.78 17.36
N GLN A 255 -5.88 -14.08 18.67
CA GLN A 255 -7.14 -14.00 19.39
C GLN A 255 -7.26 -12.64 20.10
N PRO A 256 -8.36 -11.93 19.85
CA PRO A 256 -9.66 -12.32 19.26
C PRO A 256 -9.81 -12.06 17.74
N GLY A 257 -8.80 -12.07 16.95
CA GLY A 257 -8.80 -11.71 15.53
C GLY A 257 -8.91 -10.19 15.30
N ILE A 258 -8.05 -9.64 14.45
CA ILE A 258 -7.96 -8.19 14.26
C ILE A 258 -8.89 -7.74 13.13
N THR A 259 -9.75 -6.76 13.42
CA THR A 259 -10.59 -6.05 12.44
C THR A 259 -9.73 -5.30 11.46
N VAL A 260 -10.01 -5.43 10.16
CA VAL A 260 -9.15 -4.88 9.11
C VAL A 260 -9.95 -4.19 8.01
N VAL A 261 -9.35 -3.17 7.42
CA VAL A 261 -9.73 -2.65 6.09
C VAL A 261 -8.98 -3.49 5.05
N ARG A 262 -9.72 -4.36 4.36
CA ARG A 262 -9.18 -5.26 3.33
C ARG A 262 -9.17 -4.56 1.99
N ARG A 263 -8.00 -4.49 1.37
CA ARG A 263 -7.83 -4.01 0.00
C ARG A 263 -7.87 -5.19 -0.99
N PRO A 264 -8.45 -5.04 -2.18
CA PRO A 264 -8.53 -6.10 -3.19
C PRO A 264 -7.21 -6.23 -3.96
N VAL A 265 -6.14 -6.65 -3.29
CA VAL A 265 -4.77 -6.65 -3.81
C VAL A 265 -4.60 -7.56 -5.03
N ASP A 266 -5.26 -8.71 -5.05
CA ASP A 266 -5.18 -9.66 -6.16
C ASP A 266 -5.84 -9.08 -7.42
N GLU A 267 -7.00 -8.44 -7.27
CA GLU A 267 -7.71 -7.75 -8.37
C GLU A 267 -6.89 -6.55 -8.88
N LEU A 268 -6.30 -5.77 -7.97
CA LEU A 268 -5.41 -4.66 -8.32
C LEU A 268 -4.23 -5.16 -9.17
N ALA A 269 -3.57 -6.23 -8.74
CA ALA A 269 -2.43 -6.81 -9.42
C ALA A 269 -2.79 -7.37 -10.81
N GLN A 270 -3.90 -8.10 -10.90
CA GLN A 270 -4.42 -8.63 -12.16
C GLN A 270 -4.74 -7.50 -13.14
N LEU A 271 -5.51 -6.52 -12.69
CA LEU A 271 -5.92 -5.39 -13.52
C LEU A 271 -4.73 -4.55 -13.99
N ALA A 272 -3.70 -4.38 -13.15
CA ALA A 272 -2.48 -3.67 -13.53
C ALA A 272 -1.78 -4.31 -14.73
N VAL A 273 -1.63 -5.64 -14.72
CA VAL A 273 -1.01 -6.37 -15.84
C VAL A 273 -1.89 -6.33 -17.09
N GLU A 274 -3.19 -6.58 -16.96
CA GLU A 274 -4.14 -6.57 -18.08
C GLU A 274 -4.17 -5.20 -18.78
N GLN A 275 -4.20 -4.11 -18.00
CA GLN A 275 -4.17 -2.76 -18.56
C GLN A 275 -2.83 -2.43 -19.22
N LEU A 276 -1.71 -2.89 -18.66
CA LEU A 276 -0.40 -2.71 -19.26
C LEU A 276 -0.30 -3.48 -20.60
N VAL A 277 -0.69 -4.76 -20.62
CA VAL A 277 -0.68 -5.58 -21.84
C VAL A 277 -1.56 -4.94 -22.92
N LYS A 278 -2.76 -4.47 -22.56
CA LYS A 278 -3.62 -3.76 -23.49
C LYS A 278 -2.97 -2.50 -24.09
N GLN A 279 -2.19 -1.74 -23.32
CA GLN A 279 -1.44 -0.59 -23.83
C GLN A 279 -0.29 -1.02 -24.74
N MET A 280 0.42 -2.12 -24.40
CA MET A 280 1.52 -2.66 -25.23
C MET A 280 1.01 -3.21 -26.59
N GLU A 281 -0.21 -3.74 -26.62
CA GLU A 281 -0.84 -4.25 -27.86
C GLU A 281 -1.46 -3.13 -28.68
N ASN A 282 -2.04 -2.13 -28.03
CA ASN A 282 -2.67 -0.99 -28.68
C ASN A 282 -2.19 0.34 -28.07
N PRO A 283 -1.20 0.99 -28.67
CA PRO A 283 -0.68 2.28 -28.19
C PRO A 283 -1.70 3.43 -28.17
N SER A 284 -2.88 3.27 -28.80
CA SER A 284 -3.97 4.24 -28.77
C SER A 284 -4.91 4.03 -27.58
N THR A 285 -4.62 3.07 -26.69
CA THR A 285 -5.40 2.82 -25.49
C THR A 285 -5.39 4.08 -24.62
N ARG A 286 -6.60 4.55 -24.25
CA ARG A 286 -6.74 5.72 -23.38
C ARG A 286 -6.29 5.39 -21.96
N VAL A 287 -5.60 6.33 -21.33
CA VAL A 287 -5.32 6.26 -19.90
C VAL A 287 -6.61 6.28 -19.09
N GLN A 288 -6.66 5.48 -18.03
CA GLN A 288 -7.82 5.33 -17.16
C GLN A 288 -7.38 5.43 -15.71
N SER A 289 -8.28 5.93 -14.87
CA SER A 289 -8.11 5.83 -13.41
C SER A 289 -9.18 4.91 -12.88
N THR A 290 -8.76 3.86 -12.19
CA THR A 290 -9.65 2.89 -11.55
C THR A 290 -9.48 2.96 -10.05
N LEU A 291 -10.59 3.14 -9.34
CA LEU A 291 -10.66 3.13 -7.88
C LEU A 291 -11.40 1.85 -7.47
N LEU A 292 -10.67 0.90 -6.89
CA LEU A 292 -11.22 -0.38 -6.43
C LEU A 292 -11.82 -0.22 -5.02
N PRO A 293 -13.01 -0.78 -4.76
CA PRO A 293 -13.61 -0.71 -3.43
C PRO A 293 -12.82 -1.55 -2.43
N THR A 294 -12.73 -1.06 -1.20
CA THR A 294 -12.21 -1.80 -0.05
C THR A 294 -13.34 -2.35 0.81
N GLU A 295 -13.04 -3.23 1.74
CA GLU A 295 -14.02 -3.87 2.61
C GLU A 295 -13.57 -3.81 4.07
N LEU A 296 -14.48 -3.48 4.99
CA LEU A 296 -14.25 -3.62 6.42
C LEU A 296 -14.59 -5.04 6.87
N ILE A 297 -13.57 -5.80 7.26
CA ILE A 297 -13.73 -7.14 7.83
C ILE A 297 -13.73 -7.02 9.34
N ALA A 298 -14.91 -7.09 9.92
CA ALA A 298 -15.09 -7.07 11.36
C ALA A 298 -14.66 -8.41 11.98
N ARG A 299 -13.80 -8.33 13.01
CA ARG A 299 -13.38 -9.43 13.88
C ARG A 299 -13.53 -9.02 15.33
N GLY A 300 -12.93 -9.74 16.27
CA GLY A 300 -13.13 -9.54 17.70
C GLY A 300 -12.30 -8.42 18.36
N SER A 301 -11.47 -7.68 17.62
CA SER A 301 -10.55 -6.70 18.20
C SER A 301 -11.16 -5.36 18.60
N ILE A 302 -12.45 -5.12 18.32
CA ILE A 302 -13.18 -3.94 18.77
C ILE A 302 -14.02 -4.31 20.00
N ALA A 303 -13.61 -3.83 21.17
CA ALA A 303 -14.34 -4.02 22.42
C ALA A 303 -15.69 -3.29 22.39
N GLN A 304 -16.71 -3.87 23.03
CA GLN A 304 -17.94 -3.14 23.34
C GLN A 304 -17.74 -2.39 24.66
N LEU A 305 -17.81 -1.08 24.62
CA LEU A 305 -17.73 -0.21 25.80
C LEU A 305 -19.14 0.17 26.25
N SER A 306 -19.39 0.04 27.55
CA SER A 306 -20.69 0.37 28.18
C SER A 306 -20.87 1.89 28.31
#